data_b5b60d67a8e9c9d7d32d7181a7685b0f
#
_entry.id   b5b60d67a8e9c9d7d32d7181a7685b0f
#
_cell.length_a   1.000
_cell.length_b   1.000
_cell.length_c   1.000
_cell.angle_alpha   90.00
_cell.angle_beta   90.00
_cell.angle_gamma   90.00
#
_symmetry.space_group_name_H-M   'P 1'
#
loop_
_entity.id
_entity.type
_entity.pdbx_description
1 polymer ?
#
loop_
_entity_poly.entity_id
_entity_poly.type
_entity_poly.pdbx_seq_one_letter_code
_entity_poly.pdbx_strand_id
1 'polypeptide(L)'
;MNAPNATDLQAADPLVIAGVSYASRLLTGTGKFVDLDETRRATEAAGSQIVTVAIRRTNIGQNPGEPNLLDVLSPDRFTILPNTAGCYNAEDAVRTLRLARELLDGRNLVKLEVLGDQRTLYPDVVHTLAAAETLVKEGFDVMVYTSDDPILAKRLEEIGCIAVMPLAAPIGSGLGIQNKWNLVEIIENAKVPIIVDAGVGTASDAAIAMELGCDGVLMNTAIAGAREPVLMAHAMKLAIQAGRAAYKAGRIPRKRFASASSPVDGLID
;
A
#
# COMPACT_ATOMS: atom_id res chain seq x y z
N MET A 1 -25.53 -23.85 -5.96
CA MET A 1 -24.35 -23.07 -6.40
C MET A 1 -23.33 -23.14 -5.30
N ASN A 2 -22.10 -23.60 -5.59
CA ASN A 2 -21.03 -23.61 -4.59
C ASN A 2 -20.64 -22.15 -4.30
N ALA A 3 -20.41 -21.84 -3.03
CA ALA A 3 -19.86 -20.54 -2.66
C ALA A 3 -18.51 -20.33 -3.38
N PRO A 4 -18.24 -19.14 -3.94
CA PRO A 4 -16.98 -18.86 -4.58
C PRO A 4 -15.84 -19.02 -3.56
N ASN A 5 -14.74 -19.64 -3.97
CA ASN A 5 -13.58 -19.74 -3.10
C ASN A 5 -12.81 -18.39 -3.09
N ALA A 6 -11.87 -18.21 -2.17
CA ALA A 6 -11.12 -16.95 -2.03
C ALA A 6 -10.36 -16.54 -3.32
N THR A 7 -9.93 -17.52 -4.11
CA THR A 7 -9.24 -17.30 -5.39
C THR A 7 -10.20 -16.74 -6.45
N ASP A 8 -11.44 -17.24 -6.49
CA ASP A 8 -12.47 -16.78 -7.42
C ASP A 8 -12.90 -15.33 -7.10
N LEU A 9 -12.98 -14.98 -5.81
CA LEU A 9 -13.30 -13.62 -5.37
C LEU A 9 -12.20 -12.61 -5.75
N GLN A 10 -10.94 -12.99 -5.66
CA GLN A 10 -9.81 -12.13 -6.08
C GLN A 10 -9.75 -11.93 -7.59
N ALA A 11 -10.01 -12.97 -8.37
CA ALA A 11 -10.03 -12.88 -9.83
C ALA A 11 -11.16 -11.98 -10.34
N ALA A 12 -12.28 -11.92 -9.62
CA ALA A 12 -13.45 -11.11 -9.99
C ALA A 12 -13.35 -9.63 -9.56
N ASP A 13 -12.35 -9.25 -8.74
CA ASP A 13 -12.19 -7.91 -8.18
C ASP A 13 -10.69 -7.54 -8.09
N PRO A 14 -9.99 -7.40 -9.23
CA PRO A 14 -8.56 -7.08 -9.24
C PRO A 14 -8.28 -5.64 -8.78
N LEU A 15 -7.08 -5.41 -8.25
CA LEU A 15 -6.52 -4.08 -8.10
C LEU A 15 -5.97 -3.64 -9.47
N VAL A 16 -6.36 -2.48 -9.97
CA VAL A 16 -5.83 -1.95 -11.23
C VAL A 16 -4.94 -0.75 -10.96
N ILE A 17 -3.66 -0.82 -11.38
CA ILE A 17 -2.68 0.27 -11.28
C ILE A 17 -2.02 0.45 -12.64
N ALA A 18 -1.99 1.68 -13.17
CA ALA A 18 -1.43 1.99 -14.49
C ALA A 18 -1.94 1.05 -15.61
N GLY A 19 -3.23 0.68 -15.58
CA GLY A 19 -3.85 -0.23 -16.55
C GLY A 19 -3.51 -1.72 -16.38
N VAL A 20 -2.65 -2.07 -15.41
CA VAL A 20 -2.29 -3.47 -15.09
C VAL A 20 -3.17 -3.99 -13.97
N SER A 21 -3.70 -5.20 -14.14
CA SER A 21 -4.55 -5.88 -13.15
C SER A 21 -3.72 -6.78 -12.23
N TYR A 22 -3.91 -6.62 -10.92
CA TYR A 22 -3.25 -7.39 -9.88
C TYR A 22 -4.28 -8.14 -9.05
N ALA A 23 -4.06 -9.44 -8.82
CA ALA A 23 -4.92 -10.24 -7.97
C ALA A 23 -4.75 -9.89 -6.48
N SER A 24 -3.56 -9.45 -6.08
CA SER A 24 -3.27 -9.05 -4.71
C SER A 24 -3.51 -7.56 -4.50
N ARG A 25 -4.17 -7.22 -3.39
CA ARG A 25 -4.35 -5.85 -2.89
C ARG A 25 -3.34 -5.50 -1.79
N LEU A 26 -2.41 -6.43 -1.50
CA LEU A 26 -1.30 -6.24 -0.59
C LEU A 26 -0.03 -5.91 -1.38
N LEU A 27 0.52 -4.72 -1.14
CA LEU A 27 1.81 -4.29 -1.63
C LEU A 27 2.83 -4.42 -0.48
N THR A 28 4.05 -4.84 -0.78
CA THR A 28 5.08 -5.02 0.25
C THR A 28 6.32 -4.17 -0.02
N GLY A 29 6.98 -3.75 1.07
CA GLY A 29 8.32 -3.19 1.00
C GLY A 29 9.40 -4.26 1.18
N THR A 30 10.65 -3.91 0.93
CA THR A 30 11.82 -4.80 0.97
C THR A 30 12.82 -4.45 2.05
N GLY A 31 12.58 -3.42 2.84
CA GLY A 31 13.50 -2.98 3.89
C GLY A 31 13.35 -3.73 5.20
N LYS A 32 14.42 -3.74 6.01
CA LYS A 32 14.47 -4.26 7.39
C LYS A 32 14.40 -5.78 7.58
N PHE A 33 14.29 -6.57 6.55
CA PHE A 33 14.48 -8.01 6.65
C PHE A 33 15.94 -8.37 6.96
N VAL A 34 16.16 -9.53 7.56
CA VAL A 34 17.51 -9.98 7.95
C VAL A 34 18.38 -10.21 6.71
N ASP A 35 17.79 -10.77 5.66
CA ASP A 35 18.48 -11.05 4.39
C ASP A 35 17.51 -11.07 3.21
N LEU A 36 18.06 -11.28 1.99
CA LEU A 36 17.28 -11.34 0.76
C LEU A 36 16.39 -12.59 0.67
N ASP A 37 16.76 -13.71 1.32
CA ASP A 37 15.93 -14.92 1.32
C ASP A 37 14.68 -14.72 2.19
N GLU A 38 14.80 -14.12 3.37
CA GLU A 38 13.67 -13.77 4.19
C GLU A 38 12.75 -12.76 3.48
N THR A 39 13.34 -11.75 2.80
CA THR A 39 12.61 -10.80 1.97
C THR A 39 11.76 -11.53 0.92
N ARG A 40 12.36 -12.46 0.18
CA ARG A 40 11.68 -13.26 -0.83
C ARG A 40 10.55 -14.11 -0.21
N ARG A 41 10.85 -14.88 0.83
CA ARG A 41 9.87 -15.76 1.50
C ARG A 41 8.68 -14.99 2.05
N ALA A 42 8.93 -13.83 2.69
CA ALA A 42 7.86 -12.98 3.21
C ALA A 42 7.01 -12.38 2.09
N THR A 43 7.63 -11.91 1.00
CA THR A 43 6.93 -11.38 -0.17
C THR A 43 6.05 -12.45 -0.84
N GLU A 44 6.56 -13.67 -0.99
CA GLU A 44 5.80 -14.80 -1.54
C GLU A 44 4.65 -15.23 -0.61
N ALA A 45 4.86 -15.27 0.71
CA ALA A 45 3.82 -15.58 1.69
C ALA A 45 2.71 -14.51 1.72
N ALA A 46 3.08 -13.24 1.55
CA ALA A 46 2.15 -12.12 1.38
C ALA A 46 1.30 -12.26 0.10
N GLY A 47 1.77 -13.01 -0.89
CA GLY A 47 1.17 -13.06 -2.22
C GLY A 47 1.23 -11.70 -2.93
N SER A 48 2.17 -10.85 -2.57
CA SER A 48 2.33 -9.53 -3.16
C SER A 48 2.84 -9.64 -4.59
N GLN A 49 2.28 -8.82 -5.47
CA GLN A 49 2.70 -8.73 -6.87
C GLN A 49 3.40 -7.40 -7.17
N ILE A 50 3.21 -6.39 -6.31
CA ILE A 50 3.89 -5.09 -6.38
C ILE A 50 4.80 -4.98 -5.16
N VAL A 51 6.08 -4.71 -5.40
CA VAL A 51 7.09 -4.66 -4.33
C VAL A 51 7.83 -3.33 -4.39
N THR A 52 7.82 -2.57 -3.29
CA THR A 52 8.51 -1.28 -3.25
C THR A 52 10.00 -1.43 -2.93
N VAL A 53 10.81 -0.63 -3.60
CA VAL A 53 12.27 -0.64 -3.47
C VAL A 53 12.80 0.78 -3.25
N ALA A 54 13.50 0.98 -2.14
CA ALA A 54 14.16 2.26 -1.84
C ALA A 54 15.46 2.38 -2.64
N ILE A 55 15.42 3.10 -3.77
CA ILE A 55 16.53 3.23 -4.73
C ILE A 55 17.82 3.71 -4.10
N ARG A 56 17.74 4.61 -3.12
CA ARG A 56 18.91 5.15 -2.43
C ARG A 56 19.58 4.18 -1.45
N ARG A 57 18.93 3.03 -1.15
CA ARG A 57 19.36 2.12 -0.06
C ARG A 57 19.52 0.68 -0.50
N THR A 58 19.05 0.32 -1.68
CA THR A 58 18.98 -1.06 -2.14
C THR A 58 19.70 -1.21 -3.47
N ASN A 59 20.60 -2.19 -3.56
CA ASN A 59 21.22 -2.53 -4.81
C ASN A 59 20.21 -3.28 -5.72
N ILE A 60 19.95 -2.70 -6.89
CA ILE A 60 19.13 -3.29 -7.97
C ILE A 60 19.93 -3.40 -9.28
N GLY A 61 21.29 -3.50 -9.16
CA GLY A 61 22.21 -3.63 -10.27
C GLY A 61 23.22 -2.48 -10.40
N GLN A 62 23.05 -1.38 -9.65
CA GLN A 62 23.96 -0.23 -9.69
C GLN A 62 25.34 -0.51 -9.06
N ASN A 63 25.48 -1.53 -8.21
CA ASN A 63 26.72 -1.92 -7.56
C ASN A 63 27.12 -3.34 -7.96
N PRO A 64 27.92 -3.54 -9.01
CA PRO A 64 28.37 -4.86 -9.43
C PRO A 64 29.16 -5.57 -8.32
N GLY A 65 28.85 -6.83 -8.05
CA GLY A 65 29.54 -7.65 -7.03
C GLY A 65 28.92 -7.58 -5.63
N GLU A 66 27.93 -6.71 -5.41
CA GLU A 66 27.10 -6.72 -4.21
C GLU A 66 25.81 -7.53 -4.44
N PRO A 67 25.20 -8.10 -3.36
CA PRO A 67 23.90 -8.78 -3.47
C PRO A 67 22.85 -7.87 -4.15
N ASN A 68 22.20 -8.38 -5.19
CA ASN A 68 21.20 -7.66 -5.96
C ASN A 68 19.81 -8.16 -5.59
N LEU A 69 18.92 -7.25 -5.20
CA LEU A 69 17.54 -7.58 -4.85
C LEU A 69 16.79 -8.25 -6.02
N LEU A 70 17.06 -7.85 -7.26
CA LEU A 70 16.37 -8.38 -8.44
C LEU A 70 16.72 -9.85 -8.74
N ASP A 71 17.80 -10.38 -8.16
CA ASP A 71 18.13 -11.82 -8.26
C ASP A 71 17.14 -12.69 -7.50
N VAL A 72 16.52 -12.15 -6.43
CA VAL A 72 15.54 -12.89 -5.61
C VAL A 72 14.10 -12.43 -5.84
N LEU A 73 13.90 -11.18 -6.27
CA LEU A 73 12.60 -10.60 -6.65
C LEU A 73 12.65 -10.15 -8.12
N SER A 74 12.65 -11.14 -9.03
CA SER A 74 12.76 -10.88 -10.46
C SER A 74 11.62 -10.00 -10.99
N PRO A 75 11.93 -8.98 -11.84
CA PRO A 75 10.96 -8.16 -12.56
C PRO A 75 10.01 -8.93 -13.49
N ASP A 76 10.32 -10.19 -13.81
CA ASP A 76 9.44 -11.07 -14.58
C ASP A 76 8.26 -11.60 -13.74
N ARG A 77 8.43 -11.65 -12.41
CA ARG A 77 7.43 -12.15 -11.47
C ARG A 77 6.76 -11.05 -10.66
N PHE A 78 7.48 -9.96 -10.41
CA PHE A 78 7.04 -8.88 -9.56
C PHE A 78 7.11 -7.54 -10.29
N THR A 79 6.12 -6.71 -10.07
CA THR A 79 6.20 -5.30 -10.45
C THR A 79 7.07 -4.59 -9.42
N ILE A 80 8.25 -4.16 -9.83
CA ILE A 80 9.16 -3.37 -9.01
C ILE A 80 8.65 -1.93 -8.99
N LEU A 81 8.37 -1.42 -7.80
CA LEU A 81 7.90 -0.06 -7.56
C LEU A 81 9.00 0.75 -6.85
N PRO A 82 9.88 1.43 -7.61
CA PRO A 82 10.94 2.23 -7.01
C PRO A 82 10.36 3.40 -6.22
N ASN A 83 10.94 3.71 -5.06
CA ASN A 83 10.50 4.80 -4.22
C ASN A 83 11.63 5.75 -3.82
N THR A 84 11.24 6.93 -3.36
CA THR A 84 12.11 8.01 -2.91
C THR A 84 12.27 8.06 -1.38
N ALA A 85 12.17 6.93 -0.71
CA ALA A 85 12.34 6.86 0.74
C ALA A 85 13.66 7.52 1.19
N GLY A 86 13.55 8.48 2.11
CA GLY A 86 14.67 9.28 2.61
C GLY A 86 15.01 10.50 1.77
N CYS A 87 14.15 10.95 0.87
CA CYS A 87 14.22 12.27 0.26
C CYS A 87 13.45 13.30 1.11
N TYR A 88 14.04 14.49 1.30
CA TYR A 88 13.49 15.57 2.13
C TYR A 88 13.21 16.85 1.32
N ASN A 89 13.30 16.79 0.01
CA ASN A 89 12.96 17.85 -0.90
C ASN A 89 12.55 17.30 -2.28
N ALA A 90 11.88 18.14 -3.07
CA ALA A 90 11.36 17.75 -4.38
C ALA A 90 12.47 17.40 -5.38
N GLU A 91 13.57 18.16 -5.38
CA GLU A 91 14.67 17.98 -6.33
C GLU A 91 15.34 16.61 -6.17
N ASP A 92 15.65 16.22 -4.94
CA ASP A 92 16.23 14.90 -4.64
C ASP A 92 15.27 13.76 -5.00
N ALA A 93 13.97 13.93 -4.75
CA ALA A 93 12.97 12.93 -5.10
C ALA A 93 12.88 12.73 -6.62
N VAL A 94 12.77 13.82 -7.39
CA VAL A 94 12.72 13.79 -8.85
C VAL A 94 14.00 13.18 -9.42
N ARG A 95 15.18 13.61 -8.96
CA ARG A 95 16.46 13.04 -9.38
C ARG A 95 16.54 11.53 -9.12
N THR A 96 16.07 11.09 -7.94
CA THR A 96 16.06 9.65 -7.56
C THR A 96 15.19 8.84 -8.49
N LEU A 97 13.99 9.33 -8.86
CA LEU A 97 13.10 8.58 -9.74
C LEU A 97 13.53 8.61 -11.20
N ARG A 98 14.19 9.67 -11.67
CA ARG A 98 14.85 9.66 -12.99
C ARG A 98 15.93 8.58 -13.07
N LEU A 99 16.78 8.46 -12.03
CA LEU A 99 17.77 7.39 -11.93
C LEU A 99 17.08 6.01 -11.89
N ALA A 100 15.99 5.87 -11.12
CA ALA A 100 15.25 4.61 -11.05
C ALA A 100 14.71 4.19 -12.43
N ARG A 101 14.20 5.12 -13.22
CA ARG A 101 13.72 4.86 -14.58
C ARG A 101 14.84 4.34 -15.49
N GLU A 102 16.03 4.91 -15.40
CA GLU A 102 17.21 4.42 -16.15
C GLU A 102 17.62 3.01 -15.72
N LEU A 103 17.67 2.72 -14.40
CA LEU A 103 18.03 1.42 -13.85
C LEU A 103 17.00 0.32 -14.12
N LEU A 104 15.75 0.67 -14.39
CA LEU A 104 14.63 -0.24 -14.63
C LEU A 104 14.11 -0.18 -16.08
N ASP A 105 15.01 0.00 -17.04
CA ASP A 105 14.75 -0.09 -18.49
C ASP A 105 13.60 0.81 -18.97
N GLY A 106 13.53 2.03 -18.43
CA GLY A 106 12.54 3.04 -18.84
C GLY A 106 11.16 2.86 -18.21
N ARG A 107 10.98 2.05 -17.16
CA ARG A 107 9.70 1.88 -16.47
C ARG A 107 9.28 3.17 -15.78
N ASN A 108 8.03 3.58 -15.98
CA ASN A 108 7.50 4.85 -15.49
C ASN A 108 6.76 4.74 -14.15
N LEU A 109 6.35 3.54 -13.73
CA LEU A 109 5.63 3.35 -12.45
C LEU A 109 6.57 3.57 -11.28
N VAL A 110 6.22 4.55 -10.42
CA VAL A 110 7.06 4.97 -9.30
C VAL A 110 6.22 5.32 -8.05
N LYS A 111 6.83 5.21 -6.87
CA LYS A 111 6.25 5.71 -5.62
C LYS A 111 7.01 6.95 -5.17
N LEU A 112 6.31 8.08 -5.17
CA LEU A 112 6.83 9.34 -4.66
C LEU A 112 6.60 9.44 -3.15
N GLU A 113 7.66 9.75 -2.42
CA GLU A 113 7.67 10.01 -0.98
C GLU A 113 8.64 11.17 -0.70
N VAL A 114 8.15 12.28 -0.16
CA VAL A 114 8.99 13.39 0.29
C VAL A 114 8.69 13.64 1.76
N LEU A 115 9.70 13.53 2.63
CA LEU A 115 9.57 13.64 4.07
C LEU A 115 9.84 15.08 4.54
N GLY A 116 9.03 15.55 5.48
CA GLY A 116 9.20 16.89 6.06
C GLY A 116 10.03 16.90 7.34
N ASP A 117 10.03 15.79 8.08
CA ASP A 117 10.71 15.73 9.38
C ASP A 117 11.33 14.35 9.63
N GLN A 118 12.59 14.33 10.09
CA GLN A 118 13.35 13.07 10.27
C GLN A 118 12.86 12.21 11.43
N ARG A 119 12.21 12.80 12.43
CA ARG A 119 11.74 12.08 13.62
C ARG A 119 10.36 11.48 13.40
N THR A 120 9.47 12.22 12.77
CA THR A 120 8.07 11.83 12.59
C THR A 120 7.81 11.15 11.26
N LEU A 121 8.65 11.43 10.25
CA LEU A 121 8.52 10.95 8.86
C LEU A 121 7.18 11.32 8.22
N TYR A 122 6.54 12.40 8.69
CA TYR A 122 5.38 12.96 7.99
C TYR A 122 5.79 13.50 6.62
N PRO A 123 4.91 13.41 5.62
CA PRO A 123 5.19 13.95 4.29
C PRO A 123 5.27 15.48 4.30
N ASP A 124 6.20 16.02 3.52
CA ASP A 124 6.25 17.45 3.21
C ASP A 124 5.25 17.75 2.09
N VAL A 125 4.19 18.46 2.42
CA VAL A 125 3.10 18.75 1.48
C VAL A 125 3.58 19.58 0.28
N VAL A 126 4.39 20.60 0.53
CA VAL A 126 4.84 21.55 -0.52
C VAL A 126 5.76 20.85 -1.50
N HIS A 127 6.77 20.16 -0.99
CA HIS A 127 7.72 19.43 -1.83
C HIS A 127 7.09 18.21 -2.51
N THR A 128 6.09 17.55 -1.88
CA THR A 128 5.35 16.45 -2.51
C THR A 128 4.56 16.93 -3.72
N LEU A 129 3.82 18.04 -3.61
CA LEU A 129 3.09 18.62 -4.74
C LEU A 129 4.03 19.03 -5.89
N ALA A 130 5.12 19.73 -5.58
CA ALA A 130 6.09 20.17 -6.58
C ALA A 130 6.78 18.99 -7.32
N ALA A 131 7.14 17.94 -6.57
CA ALA A 131 7.72 16.74 -7.16
C ALA A 131 6.70 15.98 -8.02
N ALA A 132 5.45 15.83 -7.55
CA ALA A 132 4.38 15.17 -8.27
C ALA A 132 4.10 15.87 -9.62
N GLU A 133 3.95 17.21 -9.62
CA GLU A 133 3.76 17.99 -10.86
C GLU A 133 4.89 17.75 -11.86
N THR A 134 6.14 17.77 -11.39
CA THR A 134 7.30 17.56 -12.24
C THR A 134 7.31 16.18 -12.86
N LEU A 135 7.12 15.14 -12.03
CA LEU A 135 7.17 13.75 -12.47
C LEU A 135 6.03 13.40 -13.42
N VAL A 136 4.80 13.85 -13.14
CA VAL A 136 3.67 13.64 -14.04
C VAL A 136 3.90 14.31 -15.40
N LYS A 137 4.40 15.54 -15.43
CA LYS A 137 4.77 16.23 -16.68
C LYS A 137 5.87 15.48 -17.47
N GLU A 138 6.72 14.74 -16.79
CA GLU A 138 7.78 13.92 -17.40
C GLU A 138 7.31 12.51 -17.81
N GLY A 139 6.00 12.22 -17.68
CA GLY A 139 5.39 10.98 -18.09
C GLY A 139 5.59 9.81 -17.12
N PHE A 140 5.85 10.08 -15.84
CA PHE A 140 5.83 9.05 -14.80
C PHE A 140 4.42 8.71 -14.38
N ASP A 141 4.18 7.43 -14.08
CA ASP A 141 2.98 6.91 -13.43
C ASP A 141 3.18 6.98 -11.92
N VAL A 142 2.75 8.09 -11.31
CA VAL A 142 3.09 8.41 -9.91
C VAL A 142 2.05 7.86 -8.95
N MET A 143 2.45 6.93 -8.09
CA MET A 143 1.76 6.59 -6.84
C MET A 143 2.36 7.46 -5.73
N VAL A 144 1.56 8.24 -5.01
CA VAL A 144 2.09 9.27 -4.11
C VAL A 144 1.72 9.05 -2.65
N TYR A 145 2.75 8.89 -1.79
CA TYR A 145 2.61 8.88 -0.33
C TYR A 145 2.27 10.28 0.18
N THR A 146 1.26 10.36 1.05
CA THR A 146 0.77 11.63 1.59
C THR A 146 0.18 11.47 2.99
N SER A 147 -0.18 12.60 3.62
CA SER A 147 -0.99 12.60 4.83
C SER A 147 -2.43 12.14 4.55
N ASP A 148 -3.20 11.99 5.61
CA ASP A 148 -4.63 11.69 5.56
C ASP A 148 -5.51 12.96 5.37
N ASP A 149 -4.97 14.02 4.75
CA ASP A 149 -5.70 15.23 4.41
C ASP A 149 -6.50 15.02 3.11
N PRO A 150 -7.86 15.07 3.14
CA PRO A 150 -8.70 14.87 1.96
C PRO A 150 -8.50 15.92 0.86
N ILE A 151 -8.17 17.16 1.24
CA ILE A 151 -7.93 18.24 0.27
C ILE A 151 -6.62 18.01 -0.47
N LEU A 152 -5.58 17.59 0.25
CA LEU A 152 -4.30 17.25 -0.36
C LEU A 152 -4.41 16.03 -1.28
N ALA A 153 -5.12 14.99 -0.83
CA ALA A 153 -5.37 13.79 -1.64
C ALA A 153 -6.03 14.15 -2.98
N LYS A 154 -7.06 14.99 -2.96
CA LYS A 154 -7.73 15.49 -4.15
C LYS A 154 -6.78 16.29 -5.07
N ARG A 155 -5.95 17.17 -4.52
CA ARG A 155 -4.98 17.94 -5.31
C ARG A 155 -3.95 17.04 -6.01
N LEU A 156 -3.48 15.99 -5.34
CA LEU A 156 -2.55 15.04 -5.93
C LEU A 156 -3.20 14.24 -7.09
N GLU A 157 -4.48 13.87 -6.96
CA GLU A 157 -5.25 13.31 -8.05
C GLU A 157 -5.40 14.29 -9.22
N GLU A 158 -5.75 15.55 -8.95
CA GLU A 158 -5.90 16.62 -9.95
C GLU A 158 -4.59 16.93 -10.71
N ILE A 159 -3.43 16.77 -10.08
CA ILE A 159 -2.11 16.85 -10.71
C ILE A 159 -1.91 15.71 -11.73
N GLY A 160 -2.59 14.58 -11.55
CA GLY A 160 -2.47 13.42 -12.42
C GLY A 160 -1.72 12.24 -11.79
N CYS A 161 -1.57 12.20 -10.47
CA CYS A 161 -1.11 10.99 -9.79
C CYS A 161 -2.10 9.84 -10.03
N ILE A 162 -1.58 8.66 -10.36
CA ILE A 162 -2.40 7.50 -10.75
C ILE A 162 -2.91 6.70 -9.55
N ALA A 163 -2.37 6.93 -8.37
CA ALA A 163 -2.85 6.42 -7.10
C ALA A 163 -2.43 7.37 -5.97
N VAL A 164 -3.27 7.52 -4.95
CA VAL A 164 -2.96 8.29 -3.75
C VAL A 164 -2.81 7.34 -2.57
N MET A 165 -1.77 7.56 -1.78
CA MET A 165 -1.35 6.65 -0.72
C MET A 165 -1.35 7.36 0.65
N PRO A 166 -2.53 7.58 1.27
CA PRO A 166 -2.62 8.24 2.56
C PRO A 166 -2.06 7.36 3.67
N LEU A 167 -1.38 7.96 4.65
CA LEU A 167 -0.93 7.26 5.83
C LEU A 167 -2.10 6.87 6.75
N ALA A 168 -1.99 5.72 7.41
CA ALA A 168 -2.84 5.35 8.55
C ALA A 168 -2.32 5.97 9.85
N ALA A 169 -0.99 6.00 10.00
CA ALA A 169 -0.22 6.59 11.09
C ALA A 169 1.23 6.80 10.61
N PRO A 170 2.11 7.43 11.39
CA PRO A 170 3.51 7.64 11.00
C PRO A 170 4.22 6.35 10.58
N ILE A 171 5.14 6.46 9.62
CA ILE A 171 5.90 5.33 9.08
C ILE A 171 6.55 4.52 10.21
N GLY A 172 6.31 3.21 10.24
CA GLY A 172 6.91 2.29 11.20
C GLY A 172 6.37 2.37 12.62
N SER A 173 5.32 3.18 12.87
CA SER A 173 4.73 3.34 14.20
C SER A 173 3.90 2.15 14.67
N GLY A 174 3.27 1.42 13.74
CA GLY A 174 2.38 0.30 14.08
C GLY A 174 1.12 0.71 14.85
N LEU A 175 0.74 1.99 14.81
CA LEU A 175 -0.40 2.53 15.57
C LEU A 175 -1.77 2.22 14.95
N GLY A 176 -1.79 1.66 13.74
CA GLY A 176 -3.02 1.41 13.01
C GLY A 176 -3.68 2.68 12.48
N ILE A 177 -4.92 2.58 12.05
CA ILE A 177 -5.65 3.69 11.44
C ILE A 177 -6.11 4.67 12.53
N GLN A 178 -5.51 5.86 12.56
CA GLN A 178 -5.79 6.89 13.56
C GLN A 178 -7.02 7.73 13.19
N ASN A 179 -7.20 8.06 11.92
CA ASN A 179 -8.31 8.90 11.46
C ASN A 179 -9.11 8.20 10.36
N LYS A 180 -10.06 7.37 10.80
CA LYS A 180 -10.95 6.64 9.88
C LYS A 180 -11.82 7.57 9.05
N TRP A 181 -12.21 8.72 9.61
CA TRP A 181 -13.10 9.67 8.94
C TRP A 181 -12.43 10.26 7.70
N ASN A 182 -11.22 10.77 7.84
CA ASN A 182 -10.49 11.33 6.71
C ASN A 182 -10.25 10.29 5.61
N LEU A 183 -9.93 9.03 5.99
CA LEU A 183 -9.77 7.97 4.99
C LEU A 183 -11.07 7.69 4.22
N VAL A 184 -12.22 7.67 4.90
CA VAL A 184 -13.53 7.51 4.25
C VAL A 184 -13.80 8.68 3.30
N GLU A 185 -13.56 9.92 3.72
CA GLU A 185 -13.70 11.11 2.86
C GLU A 185 -12.80 11.03 1.61
N ILE A 186 -11.57 10.57 1.76
CA ILE A 186 -10.64 10.37 0.63
C ILE A 186 -11.20 9.29 -0.31
N ILE A 187 -11.58 8.13 0.23
CA ILE A 187 -12.03 6.97 -0.55
C ILE A 187 -13.31 7.28 -1.34
N GLU A 188 -14.29 7.90 -0.69
CA GLU A 188 -15.60 8.20 -1.31
C GLU A 188 -15.51 9.24 -2.43
N ASN A 189 -14.52 10.12 -2.39
CA ASN A 189 -14.34 11.20 -3.37
C ASN A 189 -13.27 10.91 -4.43
N ALA A 190 -12.46 9.87 -4.27
CA ALA A 190 -11.36 9.55 -5.17
C ALA A 190 -11.84 8.94 -6.49
N LYS A 191 -11.13 9.26 -7.57
CA LYS A 191 -11.29 8.66 -8.92
C LYS A 191 -10.11 7.79 -9.29
N VAL A 192 -9.09 7.76 -8.45
CA VAL A 192 -7.91 6.91 -8.58
C VAL A 192 -7.83 5.96 -7.40
N PRO A 193 -7.12 4.83 -7.51
CA PRO A 193 -6.95 3.89 -6.41
C PRO A 193 -6.38 4.54 -5.15
N ILE A 194 -6.97 4.22 -4.00
CA ILE A 194 -6.50 4.63 -2.68
C ILE A 194 -5.83 3.45 -1.99
N ILE A 195 -4.54 3.58 -1.76
CA ILE A 195 -3.70 2.56 -1.12
C ILE A 195 -3.28 3.08 0.25
N VAL A 196 -3.78 2.51 1.33
CA VAL A 196 -3.30 2.90 2.68
C VAL A 196 -1.84 2.51 2.81
N ASP A 197 -1.01 3.50 3.18
CA ASP A 197 0.43 3.34 3.36
C ASP A 197 0.84 3.79 4.75
N ALA A 198 1.85 3.14 5.32
CA ALA A 198 2.39 3.44 6.64
C ALA A 198 1.44 3.24 7.84
N GLY A 199 2.01 2.99 9.00
CA GLY A 199 1.30 2.94 10.28
C GLY A 199 0.53 1.66 10.57
N VAL A 200 0.26 0.80 9.59
CA VAL A 200 -0.33 -0.54 9.83
C VAL A 200 0.64 -1.36 10.68
N GLY A 201 0.16 -1.95 11.77
CA GLY A 201 0.97 -2.69 12.72
C GLY A 201 0.66 -4.18 12.78
N THR A 202 -0.60 -4.57 12.47
CA THR A 202 -1.04 -5.97 12.55
C THR A 202 -2.18 -6.27 11.61
N ALA A 203 -2.60 -7.53 11.53
CA ALA A 203 -3.65 -8.02 10.64
C ALA A 203 -4.99 -7.29 10.80
N SER A 204 -5.40 -6.95 12.03
CA SER A 204 -6.65 -6.20 12.25
C SER A 204 -6.62 -4.80 11.63
N ASP A 205 -5.48 -4.11 11.63
CA ASP A 205 -5.37 -2.79 11.00
C ASP A 205 -5.53 -2.88 9.48
N ALA A 206 -4.92 -3.92 8.88
CA ALA A 206 -5.05 -4.20 7.46
C ALA A 206 -6.50 -4.55 7.06
N ALA A 207 -7.19 -5.36 7.86
CA ALA A 207 -8.60 -5.69 7.65
C ALA A 207 -9.47 -4.43 7.75
N ILE A 208 -9.26 -3.58 8.76
CA ILE A 208 -9.99 -2.33 8.93
C ILE A 208 -9.79 -1.40 7.72
N ALA A 209 -8.56 -1.26 7.21
CA ALA A 209 -8.29 -0.46 6.01
C ALA A 209 -9.15 -0.92 4.84
N MET A 210 -9.17 -2.23 4.60
CA MET A 210 -9.96 -2.82 3.51
C MET A 210 -11.47 -2.71 3.74
N GLU A 211 -11.95 -2.84 4.99
CA GLU A 211 -13.36 -2.64 5.36
C GLU A 211 -13.84 -1.20 5.17
N LEU A 212 -12.94 -0.21 5.26
CA LEU A 212 -13.24 1.19 4.94
C LEU A 212 -13.42 1.42 3.44
N GLY A 213 -12.96 0.50 2.59
CA GLY A 213 -13.12 0.55 1.15
C GLY A 213 -11.86 0.92 0.37
N CYS A 214 -10.68 0.98 1.00
CA CYS A 214 -9.42 1.16 0.27
C CYS A 214 -9.27 0.14 -0.84
N ASP A 215 -8.51 0.50 -1.88
CA ASP A 215 -8.21 -0.42 -2.98
C ASP A 215 -7.07 -1.38 -2.66
N GLY A 216 -6.19 -1.00 -1.75
CA GLY A 216 -5.10 -1.84 -1.27
C GLY A 216 -4.41 -1.28 -0.04
N VAL A 217 -3.43 -2.02 0.45
CA VAL A 217 -2.57 -1.59 1.56
C VAL A 217 -1.13 -1.90 1.22
N LEU A 218 -0.24 -0.92 1.44
CA LEU A 218 1.19 -1.13 1.39
C LEU A 218 1.74 -1.21 2.81
N MET A 219 2.56 -2.21 3.07
CA MET A 219 3.23 -2.36 4.36
C MET A 219 4.63 -2.98 4.21
N ASN A 220 5.51 -2.59 5.11
CA ASN A 220 6.84 -3.17 5.23
C ASN A 220 7.16 -3.51 6.68
N THR A 221 7.29 -2.49 7.54
CA THR A 221 7.74 -2.66 8.93
C THR A 221 6.85 -3.59 9.75
N ALA A 222 5.54 -3.60 9.51
CA ALA A 222 4.61 -4.50 10.19
C ALA A 222 4.93 -5.99 9.93
N ILE A 223 5.47 -6.29 8.74
CA ILE A 223 5.90 -7.64 8.37
C ILE A 223 7.34 -7.87 8.83
N ALA A 224 8.30 -7.08 8.35
CA ALA A 224 9.72 -7.28 8.61
C ALA A 224 10.13 -7.10 10.08
N GLY A 225 9.37 -6.31 10.86
CA GLY A 225 9.60 -6.12 12.29
C GLY A 225 8.89 -7.13 13.20
N ALA A 226 8.11 -8.06 12.65
CA ALA A 226 7.50 -9.12 13.43
C ALA A 226 8.53 -10.17 13.86
N ARG A 227 8.27 -10.90 14.94
CA ARG A 227 9.14 -12.02 15.36
C ARG A 227 9.23 -13.13 14.33
N GLU A 228 8.15 -13.34 13.57
CA GLU A 228 8.02 -14.32 12.50
C GLU A 228 7.53 -13.62 11.23
N PRO A 229 8.41 -12.97 10.45
CA PRO A 229 8.02 -12.14 9.31
C PRO A 229 7.20 -12.89 8.25
N VAL A 230 7.57 -14.12 7.92
CA VAL A 230 6.85 -14.94 6.93
C VAL A 230 5.43 -15.29 7.40
N LEU A 231 5.26 -15.62 8.69
CA LEU A 231 3.95 -15.87 9.26
C LEU A 231 3.09 -14.60 9.30
N MET A 232 3.69 -13.46 9.65
CA MET A 232 2.99 -12.18 9.65
C MET A 232 2.57 -11.78 8.22
N ALA A 233 3.42 -11.99 7.23
CA ALA A 233 3.09 -11.75 5.82
C ALA A 233 1.85 -12.56 5.38
N HIS A 234 1.79 -13.83 5.77
CA HIS A 234 0.61 -14.68 5.52
C HIS A 234 -0.64 -14.16 6.25
N ALA A 235 -0.51 -13.77 7.52
CA ALA A 235 -1.63 -13.20 8.29
C ALA A 235 -2.16 -11.90 7.65
N MET A 236 -1.26 -11.03 7.17
CA MET A 236 -1.65 -9.80 6.47
C MET A 236 -2.38 -10.08 5.17
N LYS A 237 -1.94 -11.07 4.38
CA LYS A 237 -2.67 -11.52 3.18
C LYS A 237 -4.10 -11.91 3.51
N LEU A 238 -4.30 -12.75 4.52
CA LEU A 238 -5.63 -13.19 4.94
C LEU A 238 -6.49 -12.01 5.42
N ALA A 239 -5.91 -11.07 6.15
CA ALA A 239 -6.60 -9.88 6.64
C ALA A 239 -7.09 -8.97 5.48
N ILE A 240 -6.24 -8.74 4.48
CA ILE A 240 -6.61 -8.00 3.26
C ILE A 240 -7.77 -8.67 2.53
N GLN A 241 -7.72 -9.98 2.37
CA GLN A 241 -8.77 -10.75 1.71
C GLN A 241 -10.09 -10.69 2.49
N ALA A 242 -10.04 -10.90 3.81
CA ALA A 242 -11.21 -10.87 4.69
C ALA A 242 -11.84 -9.47 4.72
N GLY A 243 -11.04 -8.40 4.88
CA GLY A 243 -11.52 -7.03 4.91
C GLY A 243 -12.18 -6.62 3.59
N ARG A 244 -11.58 -6.99 2.44
CA ARG A 244 -12.17 -6.72 1.12
C ARG A 244 -13.48 -7.46 0.91
N ALA A 245 -13.54 -8.74 1.30
CA ALA A 245 -14.76 -9.53 1.23
C ALA A 245 -15.86 -8.94 2.11
N ALA A 246 -15.54 -8.51 3.33
CA ALA A 246 -16.50 -7.86 4.23
C ALA A 246 -17.01 -6.53 3.67
N TYR A 247 -16.13 -5.69 3.08
CA TYR A 247 -16.53 -4.47 2.38
C TYR A 247 -17.52 -4.74 1.25
N LYS A 248 -17.21 -5.71 0.38
CA LYS A 248 -18.06 -6.10 -0.75
C LYS A 248 -19.40 -6.70 -0.31
N ALA A 249 -19.40 -7.49 0.76
CA ALA A 249 -20.61 -8.09 1.32
C ALA A 249 -21.56 -7.04 1.93
N GLY A 250 -21.01 -5.91 2.36
CA GLY A 250 -21.77 -4.88 3.04
C GLY A 250 -22.00 -5.19 4.53
N ARG A 251 -21.80 -4.19 5.33
CA ARG A 251 -21.97 -4.27 6.78
C ARG A 251 -23.42 -4.12 7.19
N ILE A 252 -23.89 -4.85 8.22
CA ILE A 252 -25.20 -4.57 8.84
C ILE A 252 -25.23 -3.14 9.41
N PRO A 253 -26.39 -2.45 9.38
CA PRO A 253 -26.54 -1.13 10.00
C PRO A 253 -26.21 -1.16 11.49
N ARG A 254 -25.49 -0.14 11.96
CA ARG A 254 -25.29 0.05 13.41
C ARG A 254 -26.60 0.47 14.05
N LYS A 255 -26.98 -0.20 15.14
CA LYS A 255 -28.20 0.10 15.91
C LYS A 255 -27.81 0.55 17.31
N ARG A 256 -28.55 1.54 17.85
CA ARG A 256 -28.37 1.99 19.23
C ARG A 256 -28.77 0.91 20.24
N PHE A 257 -29.84 0.16 19.92
CA PHE A 257 -30.39 -0.85 20.79
C PHE A 257 -30.20 -2.26 20.22
N ALA A 258 -30.19 -3.25 21.10
CA ALA A 258 -30.13 -4.65 20.73
C ALA A 258 -31.30 -5.04 19.82
N SER A 259 -31.07 -6.00 18.94
CA SER A 259 -32.08 -6.66 18.12
C SER A 259 -31.87 -8.16 18.28
N ALA A 260 -32.94 -8.88 18.65
CA ALA A 260 -32.85 -10.32 18.81
C ALA A 260 -32.39 -10.98 17.52
N SER A 261 -31.48 -11.96 17.64
CA SER A 261 -30.97 -12.75 16.52
C SER A 261 -31.90 -13.88 16.09
N SER A 262 -32.83 -14.27 16.98
CA SER A 262 -33.87 -15.24 16.72
C SER A 262 -35.25 -14.60 16.80
N PRO A 263 -36.26 -15.07 16.02
CA PRO A 263 -37.63 -14.63 16.17
C PRO A 263 -38.09 -14.78 17.62
N VAL A 264 -38.78 -13.77 18.17
CA VAL A 264 -39.36 -13.80 19.50
C VAL A 264 -40.84 -14.25 19.49
N ASP A 265 -41.43 -14.36 18.30
CA ASP A 265 -42.78 -14.87 18.12
C ASP A 265 -42.77 -16.43 18.09
N GLY A 266 -43.72 -17.06 18.83
CA GLY A 266 -43.86 -18.51 18.87
C GLY A 266 -42.91 -19.20 19.87
N LEU A 267 -42.51 -18.51 20.94
CA LEU A 267 -41.84 -19.19 22.07
C LEU A 267 -42.75 -20.23 22.66
N ILE A 268 -42.21 -21.40 22.92
CA ILE A 268 -42.88 -22.46 23.68
C ILE A 268 -42.78 -22.08 25.14
N ASP A 269 -43.94 -21.86 25.80
CA ASP A 269 -44.05 -21.59 27.26
C ASP A 269 -43.74 -22.83 28.09
#